data_c1ee6ac84f0558b9bbb2b9e47e7f6e99
#
_entry.id   c1ee6ac84f0558b9bbb2b9e47e7f6e99
#
_cell.length_a   1.000
_cell.length_b   1.000
_cell.length_c   1.000
_cell.angle_alpha   90.00
_cell.angle_beta   90.00
_cell.angle_gamma   90.00
#
_symmetry.space_group_name_H-M   'P 1'
#
loop_
_entity.id
_entity.type
_entity.pdbx_description
1 polymer ?
#
loop_
_entity_poly.entity_id
_entity_poly.type
_entity_poly.pdbx_seq_one_letter_code
_entity_poly.pdbx_strand_id
1 'polypeptide(L)'
;GVKFNIVNVAFDGIIAGIQGGQYDIGASGFTVTEDRKLVVDFTEPNGAFTLSIVTQTATEGLVDEKSLMGKKVGVQIGTTCQFACEDAGLTVSAYDDAPSAILDLANGNLDAVVIDNVVANDFVFNNESYSKVLKVSGSFSNEDIMAIAVSKNKPEALKTINEGLKVLKENGKLEELKAKYNFYF
;
A
#
# COMPACT_ATOMS: atom_id res chain seq x y z
N GLY A 1 27.76 9.61 -0.19
CA GLY A 1 26.33 9.37 -0.32
C GLY A 1 25.99 8.76 -1.67
N VAL A 2 24.88 8.04 -1.76
CA VAL A 2 24.38 7.47 -3.01
C VAL A 2 23.42 8.47 -3.67
N LYS A 3 23.50 8.61 -4.99
CA LYS A 3 22.58 9.45 -5.77
C LYS A 3 21.51 8.55 -6.40
N PHE A 4 20.25 8.89 -6.18
CA PHE A 4 19.10 8.19 -6.76
C PHE A 4 18.60 8.94 -8.01
N ASN A 5 18.23 8.19 -9.04
CA ASN A 5 17.40 8.67 -10.14
C ASN A 5 15.98 8.15 -9.88
N ILE A 6 15.06 9.05 -9.52
CA ILE A 6 13.69 8.69 -9.15
C ILE A 6 12.79 8.82 -10.36
N VAL A 7 12.06 7.74 -10.68
CA VAL A 7 11.04 7.70 -11.72
C VAL A 7 9.71 7.30 -11.12
N ASN A 8 8.62 7.93 -11.56
CA ASN A 8 7.27 7.58 -11.14
C ASN A 8 6.62 6.70 -12.20
N VAL A 9 6.11 5.55 -11.78
CA VAL A 9 5.51 4.53 -12.66
C VAL A 9 4.29 3.91 -11.98
N ALA A 10 3.40 3.27 -12.76
CA ALA A 10 2.27 2.55 -12.21
C ALA A 10 2.74 1.40 -11.29
N PHE A 11 2.03 1.20 -10.19
CA PHE A 11 2.45 0.29 -9.12
C PHE A 11 2.63 -1.15 -9.60
N ASP A 12 1.70 -1.68 -10.37
CA ASP A 12 1.69 -3.04 -10.91
C ASP A 12 2.88 -3.32 -11.84
N GLY A 13 3.44 -2.29 -12.48
CA GLY A 13 4.61 -2.38 -13.35
C GLY A 13 5.96 -2.40 -12.62
N ILE A 14 6.03 -2.02 -11.33
CA ILE A 14 7.33 -1.82 -10.65
C ILE A 14 8.10 -3.15 -10.50
N ILE A 15 7.47 -4.19 -9.98
CA ILE A 15 8.14 -5.50 -9.77
C ILE A 15 8.62 -6.10 -11.10
N ALA A 16 7.78 -6.04 -12.14
CA ALA A 16 8.17 -6.51 -13.47
C ALA A 16 9.33 -5.68 -14.04
N GLY A 17 9.33 -4.36 -13.83
CA GLY A 17 10.42 -3.48 -14.24
C GLY A 17 11.75 -3.77 -13.52
N ILE A 18 11.70 -4.10 -12.22
CA ILE A 18 12.87 -4.54 -11.44
C ILE A 18 13.40 -5.87 -11.98
N GLN A 19 12.51 -6.84 -12.20
CA GLN A 19 12.87 -8.15 -12.76
C GLN A 19 13.48 -8.01 -14.16
N GLY A 20 12.91 -7.13 -14.99
CA GLY A 20 13.40 -6.82 -16.34
C GLY A 20 14.66 -5.94 -16.39
N GLY A 21 15.19 -5.48 -15.25
CA GLY A 21 16.38 -4.64 -15.16
C GLY A 21 16.19 -3.19 -15.58
N GLN A 22 14.94 -2.71 -15.66
CA GLN A 22 14.63 -1.30 -15.92
C GLN A 22 14.84 -0.44 -14.67
N TYR A 23 14.59 -1.02 -13.48
CA TYR A 23 14.76 -0.39 -12.18
C TYR A 23 15.65 -1.24 -11.29
N ASP A 24 16.46 -0.61 -10.47
CA ASP A 24 17.28 -1.31 -9.46
C ASP A 24 16.48 -1.54 -8.16
N ILE A 25 15.55 -0.63 -7.85
CA ILE A 25 14.86 -0.53 -6.56
C ILE A 25 13.42 -0.10 -6.80
N GLY A 26 12.49 -0.67 -6.03
CA GLY A 26 11.10 -0.23 -5.92
C GLY A 26 10.81 0.24 -4.49
N ALA A 27 10.80 1.56 -4.28
CA ALA A 27 10.44 2.16 -3.01
C ALA A 27 9.00 2.68 -3.08
N SER A 28 8.06 1.88 -2.58
CA SER A 28 6.64 2.18 -2.47
C SER A 28 6.08 1.41 -1.26
N GLY A 29 4.77 1.33 -1.12
CA GLY A 29 4.08 0.49 -0.12
C GLY A 29 4.10 -0.99 -0.51
N PHE A 30 5.27 -1.61 -0.64
CA PHE A 30 5.34 -3.02 -0.99
C PHE A 30 5.22 -3.91 0.23
N THR A 31 4.15 -4.71 0.27
CA THR A 31 4.05 -5.87 1.15
C THR A 31 5.03 -6.94 0.72
N VAL A 32 5.75 -7.51 1.68
CA VAL A 32 6.62 -8.66 1.47
C VAL A 32 5.75 -9.91 1.32
N THR A 33 5.66 -10.46 0.10
CA THR A 33 4.96 -11.72 -0.18
C THR A 33 5.91 -12.77 -0.71
N GLU A 34 5.56 -14.05 -0.54
CA GLU A 34 6.40 -15.15 -1.05
C GLU A 34 6.53 -15.08 -2.57
N ASP A 35 5.46 -14.76 -3.30
CA ASP A 35 5.50 -14.64 -4.76
C ASP A 35 6.45 -13.51 -5.21
N ARG A 36 6.41 -12.36 -4.53
CA ARG A 36 7.34 -11.26 -4.84
C ARG A 36 8.80 -11.64 -4.53
N LYS A 37 9.06 -12.39 -3.45
CA LYS A 37 10.40 -12.89 -3.12
C LYS A 37 11.00 -13.81 -4.17
N LEU A 38 10.18 -14.48 -5.00
CA LEU A 38 10.70 -15.29 -6.10
C LEU A 38 11.46 -14.45 -7.13
N VAL A 39 11.07 -13.20 -7.34
CA VAL A 39 11.57 -12.35 -8.44
C VAL A 39 12.37 -11.14 -8.00
N VAL A 40 12.19 -10.67 -6.75
CA VAL A 40 12.97 -9.57 -6.14
C VAL A 40 13.47 -9.96 -4.75
N ASP A 41 14.46 -9.24 -4.24
CA ASP A 41 14.85 -9.28 -2.84
C ASP A 41 14.17 -8.11 -2.11
N PHE A 42 14.05 -8.23 -0.79
CA PHE A 42 13.50 -7.19 0.07
C PHE A 42 14.52 -6.76 1.12
N THR A 43 14.48 -5.49 1.46
CA THR A 43 15.23 -4.97 2.61
C THR A 43 14.70 -5.54 3.93
N GLU A 44 15.39 -5.22 5.03
CA GLU A 44 14.80 -5.31 6.36
C GLU A 44 13.49 -4.52 6.39
N PRO A 45 12.49 -4.99 7.15
CA PRO A 45 11.21 -4.31 7.27
C PRO A 45 11.36 -2.85 7.72
N ASN A 46 10.66 -1.95 7.06
CA ASN A 46 10.61 -0.54 7.40
C ASN A 46 9.22 -0.09 7.86
N GLY A 47 8.25 -1.02 7.88
CA GLY A 47 6.91 -0.78 8.35
C GLY A 47 6.00 -2.00 8.24
N ALA A 48 4.74 -1.80 8.60
CA ALA A 48 3.65 -2.73 8.38
C ALA A 48 2.37 -1.96 8.01
N PHE A 49 1.43 -2.65 7.38
CA PHE A 49 0.12 -2.12 7.01
C PHE A 49 -0.98 -3.03 7.54
N THR A 50 -2.17 -2.44 7.67
CA THR A 50 -3.43 -3.17 7.67
C THR A 50 -4.25 -2.73 6.47
N LEU A 51 -5.09 -3.60 5.93
CA LEU A 51 -5.95 -3.26 4.81
C LEU A 51 -7.22 -2.61 5.34
N SER A 52 -7.39 -1.32 5.07
CA SER A 52 -8.54 -0.54 5.52
C SER A 52 -9.70 -0.60 4.53
N ILE A 53 -10.91 -0.65 5.07
CA ILE A 53 -12.15 -0.49 4.32
C ILE A 53 -12.57 0.97 4.44
N VAL A 54 -12.55 1.69 3.30
CA VAL A 54 -13.01 3.07 3.19
C VAL A 54 -14.40 3.09 2.58
N THR A 55 -15.31 3.85 3.18
CA THR A 55 -16.70 4.00 2.71
C THR A 55 -17.12 5.46 2.75
N GLN A 56 -18.25 5.78 2.13
CA GLN A 56 -18.89 7.07 2.39
C GLN A 56 -19.33 7.16 3.85
N THR A 57 -19.33 8.37 4.43
CA THR A 57 -19.70 8.60 5.84
C THR A 57 -21.11 8.11 6.19
N ALA A 58 -22.04 8.14 5.23
CA ALA A 58 -23.42 7.67 5.40
C ALA A 58 -23.56 6.14 5.33
N THR A 59 -22.54 5.41 4.85
CA THR A 59 -22.59 3.95 4.73
C THR A 59 -22.34 3.29 6.07
N GLU A 60 -23.18 2.33 6.46
CA GLU A 60 -23.06 1.57 7.69
C GLU A 60 -22.89 0.07 7.42
N GLY A 61 -22.27 -0.65 8.37
CA GLY A 61 -22.21 -2.11 8.36
C GLY A 61 -21.14 -2.74 7.47
N LEU A 62 -20.32 -1.96 6.75
CA LEU A 62 -19.20 -2.48 5.97
C LEU A 62 -17.90 -2.39 6.80
N VAL A 63 -17.63 -3.42 7.60
CA VAL A 63 -16.58 -3.38 8.64
C VAL A 63 -15.53 -4.49 8.52
N ASP A 64 -15.81 -5.52 7.73
CA ASP A 64 -14.95 -6.68 7.52
C ASP A 64 -15.15 -7.28 6.11
N GLU A 65 -14.37 -8.29 5.76
CA GLU A 65 -14.40 -8.99 4.47
C GLU A 65 -15.80 -9.56 4.16
N LYS A 66 -16.48 -10.10 5.17
CA LYS A 66 -17.78 -10.74 5.00
C LYS A 66 -18.88 -9.74 4.66
N SER A 67 -18.80 -8.56 5.25
CA SER A 67 -19.76 -7.47 5.00
C SER A 67 -19.65 -6.87 3.60
N LEU A 68 -18.53 -7.10 2.91
CA LEU A 68 -18.29 -6.66 1.53
C LEU A 68 -18.86 -7.62 0.47
N MET A 69 -19.38 -8.79 0.84
CA MET A 69 -19.97 -9.75 -0.11
C MET A 69 -21.13 -9.13 -0.88
N GLY A 70 -21.02 -9.20 -2.22
CA GLY A 70 -22.01 -8.63 -3.14
C GLY A 70 -22.01 -7.10 -3.25
N LYS A 71 -21.00 -6.44 -2.68
CA LYS A 71 -20.79 -4.99 -2.78
C LYS A 71 -19.88 -4.65 -3.96
N LYS A 72 -19.96 -3.41 -4.42
CA LYS A 72 -19.06 -2.85 -5.43
C LYS A 72 -17.80 -2.36 -4.72
N VAL A 73 -16.75 -3.16 -4.76
CA VAL A 73 -15.48 -2.88 -4.06
C VAL A 73 -14.43 -2.44 -5.06
N GLY A 74 -13.80 -1.28 -4.81
CA GLY A 74 -12.66 -0.78 -5.57
C GLY A 74 -11.33 -1.15 -4.89
N VAL A 75 -10.32 -1.46 -5.70
CA VAL A 75 -8.96 -1.76 -5.25
C VAL A 75 -7.95 -1.19 -6.24
N GLN A 76 -6.71 -0.96 -5.81
CA GLN A 76 -5.63 -0.69 -6.76
C GLN A 76 -5.08 -2.01 -7.30
N ILE A 77 -4.87 -2.07 -8.63
CA ILE A 77 -4.36 -3.26 -9.33
C ILE A 77 -2.96 -3.65 -8.84
N GLY A 78 -2.71 -4.96 -8.72
CA GLY A 78 -1.40 -5.52 -8.34
C GLY A 78 -1.05 -5.38 -6.86
N THR A 79 -1.97 -4.90 -6.02
CA THR A 79 -1.78 -4.75 -4.56
C THR A 79 -2.24 -5.98 -3.78
N THR A 80 -1.74 -6.14 -2.56
CA THR A 80 -2.26 -7.14 -1.60
C THR A 80 -3.72 -6.87 -1.24
N CYS A 81 -4.19 -5.62 -1.32
CA CYS A 81 -5.59 -5.28 -1.16
C CYS A 81 -6.48 -5.97 -2.21
N GLN A 82 -6.04 -5.97 -3.48
CA GLN A 82 -6.74 -6.71 -4.54
C GLN A 82 -6.76 -8.21 -4.23
N PHE A 83 -5.59 -8.79 -3.98
CA PHE A 83 -5.47 -10.24 -3.77
C PHE A 83 -6.26 -10.71 -2.54
N ALA A 84 -6.19 -9.98 -1.42
CA ALA A 84 -6.96 -10.30 -0.23
C ALA A 84 -8.49 -10.25 -0.47
N CYS A 85 -8.97 -9.30 -1.26
CA CYS A 85 -10.37 -9.24 -1.65
C CYS A 85 -10.78 -10.44 -2.54
N GLU A 86 -9.95 -10.77 -3.53
CA GLU A 86 -10.19 -11.91 -4.43
C GLU A 86 -10.15 -13.24 -3.67
N ASP A 87 -9.20 -13.43 -2.76
CA ASP A 87 -9.08 -14.62 -1.89
C ASP A 87 -10.28 -14.75 -0.93
N ALA A 88 -10.85 -13.62 -0.50
CA ALA A 88 -12.10 -13.60 0.26
C ALA A 88 -13.36 -13.86 -0.60
N GLY A 89 -13.20 -14.06 -1.92
CA GLY A 89 -14.31 -14.33 -2.86
C GLY A 89 -15.09 -13.09 -3.28
N LEU A 90 -14.52 -11.89 -3.10
CA LEU A 90 -15.13 -10.64 -3.53
C LEU A 90 -14.88 -10.40 -5.02
N THR A 91 -15.86 -9.80 -5.69
CA THR A 91 -15.69 -9.26 -7.04
C THR A 91 -15.28 -7.81 -6.93
N VAL A 92 -14.09 -7.46 -7.44
CA VAL A 92 -13.53 -6.12 -7.31
C VAL A 92 -13.45 -5.38 -8.65
N SER A 93 -13.48 -4.05 -8.58
CA SER A 93 -13.11 -3.15 -9.67
C SER A 93 -11.68 -2.69 -9.44
N ALA A 94 -10.75 -3.11 -10.30
CA ALA A 94 -9.35 -2.74 -10.21
C ALA A 94 -9.09 -1.40 -10.91
N TYR A 95 -8.36 -0.52 -10.24
CA TYR A 95 -7.96 0.82 -10.70
C TYR A 95 -6.44 0.90 -10.82
N ASP A 96 -5.94 1.70 -11.75
CA ASP A 96 -4.50 1.91 -11.92
C ASP A 96 -3.86 2.57 -10.70
N ASP A 97 -4.63 3.39 -9.97
CA ASP A 97 -4.17 4.09 -8.77
C ASP A 97 -5.28 4.24 -7.71
N ALA A 98 -4.87 4.46 -6.47
CA ALA A 98 -5.79 4.64 -5.35
C ALA A 98 -6.64 5.93 -5.45
N PRO A 99 -6.11 7.09 -5.94
CA PRO A 99 -6.93 8.29 -6.13
C PRO A 99 -8.15 8.07 -7.00
N SER A 100 -8.04 7.30 -8.09
CA SER A 100 -9.15 7.00 -9.00
C SER A 100 -10.24 6.17 -8.33
N ALA A 101 -9.86 5.15 -7.55
CA ALA A 101 -10.80 4.36 -6.76
C ALA A 101 -11.52 5.21 -5.70
N ILE A 102 -10.79 6.07 -4.99
CA ILE A 102 -11.33 6.98 -3.97
C ILE A 102 -12.29 8.01 -4.58
N LEU A 103 -11.97 8.53 -5.76
CA LEU A 103 -12.86 9.46 -6.47
C LEU A 103 -14.18 8.78 -6.84
N ASP A 104 -14.13 7.55 -7.33
CA ASP A 104 -15.34 6.78 -7.68
C ASP A 104 -16.18 6.43 -6.44
N LEU A 105 -15.53 6.11 -5.32
CA LEU A 105 -16.21 5.94 -4.04
C LEU A 105 -16.90 7.24 -3.58
N ALA A 106 -16.21 8.36 -3.64
CA ALA A 106 -16.77 9.65 -3.24
C ALA A 106 -17.97 10.06 -4.11
N ASN A 107 -17.96 9.69 -5.40
CA ASN A 107 -19.05 9.91 -6.33
C ASN A 107 -20.23 8.89 -6.19
N GLY A 108 -20.09 7.86 -5.34
CA GLY A 108 -21.12 6.85 -5.11
C GLY A 108 -21.19 5.75 -6.17
N ASN A 109 -20.16 5.60 -7.00
CA ASN A 109 -20.06 4.53 -8.00
C ASN A 109 -19.62 3.20 -7.35
N LEU A 110 -18.97 3.25 -6.18
CA LEU A 110 -18.56 2.13 -5.36
C LEU A 110 -19.23 2.16 -3.98
N ASP A 111 -19.37 1.00 -3.35
CA ASP A 111 -19.83 0.85 -1.96
C ASP A 111 -18.67 0.99 -0.97
N ALA A 112 -17.48 0.51 -1.36
CA ALA A 112 -16.27 0.55 -0.55
C ALA A 112 -15.00 0.58 -1.42
N VAL A 113 -13.89 1.04 -0.85
CA VAL A 113 -12.53 0.86 -1.37
C VAL A 113 -11.69 0.17 -0.31
N VAL A 114 -10.92 -0.86 -0.71
CA VAL A 114 -9.95 -1.52 0.17
C VAL A 114 -8.55 -1.07 -0.23
N ILE A 115 -7.86 -0.40 0.71
CA ILE A 115 -6.52 0.15 0.53
C ILE A 115 -5.73 0.09 1.84
N ASP A 116 -4.41 0.24 1.75
CA ASP A 116 -3.54 0.28 2.93
C ASP A 116 -3.95 1.41 3.89
N ASN A 117 -3.89 1.15 5.19
CA ASN A 117 -4.33 2.09 6.23
C ASN A 117 -3.65 3.46 6.14
N VAL A 118 -2.36 3.51 5.76
CA VAL A 118 -1.62 4.77 5.61
C VAL A 118 -2.14 5.61 4.46
N VAL A 119 -2.53 4.97 3.35
CA VAL A 119 -3.14 5.64 2.19
C VAL A 119 -4.57 6.06 2.53
N ALA A 120 -5.35 5.19 3.19
CA ALA A 120 -6.69 5.50 3.68
C ALA A 120 -6.69 6.74 4.59
N ASN A 121 -5.74 6.78 5.53
CA ASN A 121 -5.61 7.91 6.46
C ASN A 121 -5.31 9.24 5.77
N ASP A 122 -4.48 9.21 4.73
CA ASP A 122 -4.17 10.43 3.96
C ASP A 122 -5.43 10.99 3.29
N PHE A 123 -6.23 10.15 2.64
CA PHE A 123 -7.49 10.59 2.03
C PHE A 123 -8.55 11.01 3.04
N VAL A 124 -8.73 10.22 4.12
CA VAL A 124 -9.84 10.42 5.05
C VAL A 124 -9.56 11.54 6.05
N PHE A 125 -8.31 11.72 6.49
CA PHE A 125 -7.99 12.69 7.56
C PHE A 125 -7.22 13.92 7.07
N ASN A 126 -6.38 13.78 6.03
CA ASN A 126 -5.50 14.85 5.60
C ASN A 126 -6.02 15.59 4.36
N ASN A 127 -7.00 15.03 3.63
CA ASN A 127 -7.55 15.64 2.42
C ASN A 127 -8.91 16.28 2.70
N GLU A 128 -8.97 17.61 2.70
CA GLU A 128 -10.21 18.38 2.99
C GLU A 128 -11.37 18.07 2.04
N SER A 129 -11.08 17.62 0.81
CA SER A 129 -12.11 17.27 -0.18
C SER A 129 -12.83 15.96 0.19
N TYR A 130 -12.15 15.04 0.84
CA TYR A 130 -12.70 13.72 1.16
C TYR A 130 -13.03 13.52 2.64
N SER A 131 -12.37 14.22 3.56
CA SER A 131 -12.53 14.04 5.01
C SER A 131 -13.96 14.24 5.54
N LYS A 132 -14.82 14.95 4.79
CA LYS A 132 -16.22 15.17 5.15
C LYS A 132 -17.18 14.13 4.58
N VAL A 133 -16.76 13.41 3.54
CA VAL A 133 -17.60 12.49 2.79
C VAL A 133 -17.18 11.03 2.88
N LEU A 134 -15.94 10.76 3.31
CA LEU A 134 -15.39 9.41 3.48
C LEU A 134 -14.99 9.14 4.93
N LYS A 135 -15.02 7.87 5.30
CA LYS A 135 -14.54 7.36 6.60
C LYS A 135 -13.82 6.02 6.41
N VAL A 136 -12.91 5.70 7.31
CA VAL A 136 -12.46 4.32 7.51
C VAL A 136 -13.56 3.63 8.32
N SER A 137 -14.20 2.63 7.77
CA SER A 137 -15.34 1.92 8.40
C SER A 137 -14.94 0.60 9.04
N GLY A 138 -13.82 0.02 8.64
CA GLY A 138 -13.31 -1.25 9.13
C GLY A 138 -11.98 -1.62 8.51
N SER A 139 -11.57 -2.86 8.73
CA SER A 139 -10.31 -3.39 8.20
C SER A 139 -10.39 -4.90 8.01
N PHE A 140 -9.53 -5.44 7.17
CA PHE A 140 -9.23 -6.87 7.12
C PHE A 140 -8.37 -7.25 8.33
N SER A 141 -8.38 -8.53 8.68
CA SER A 141 -7.70 -9.04 9.90
C SER A 141 -6.20 -9.32 9.71
N ASN A 142 -5.64 -9.06 8.53
CA ASN A 142 -4.23 -9.28 8.22
C ASN A 142 -3.37 -8.05 8.52
N GLU A 143 -2.09 -8.30 8.80
CA GLU A 143 -1.04 -7.31 8.91
C GLU A 143 0.03 -7.62 7.85
N ASP A 144 0.31 -6.65 6.99
CA ASP A 144 1.23 -6.77 5.87
C ASP A 144 2.56 -6.11 6.20
N ILE A 145 3.64 -6.88 6.22
CA ILE A 145 5.00 -6.36 6.45
C ILE A 145 5.47 -5.60 5.21
N MET A 146 5.90 -4.35 5.41
CA MET A 146 6.41 -3.49 4.35
C MET A 146 7.93 -3.49 4.28
N ALA A 147 8.47 -3.56 3.06
CA ALA A 147 9.90 -3.40 2.78
C ALA A 147 10.13 -2.81 1.38
N ILE A 148 11.37 -2.37 1.13
CA ILE A 148 11.79 -1.86 -0.18
C ILE A 148 12.19 -3.06 -1.05
N ALA A 149 11.62 -3.15 -2.26
CA ALA A 149 11.97 -4.17 -3.24
C ALA A 149 13.29 -3.81 -3.94
N VAL A 150 14.18 -4.77 -4.11
CA VAL A 150 15.51 -4.58 -4.72
C VAL A 150 15.75 -5.68 -5.75
N SER A 151 16.36 -5.34 -6.87
CA SER A 151 16.74 -6.31 -7.89
C SER A 151 17.68 -7.37 -7.33
N LYS A 152 17.40 -8.66 -7.59
CA LYS A 152 18.29 -9.78 -7.23
C LYS A 152 19.69 -9.64 -7.84
N ASN A 153 19.84 -8.85 -8.91
CA ASN A 153 21.12 -8.57 -9.57
C ASN A 153 21.88 -7.41 -8.90
N LYS A 154 21.37 -6.84 -7.80
CA LYS A 154 21.94 -5.66 -7.11
C LYS A 154 22.13 -5.89 -5.60
N PRO A 155 22.86 -6.96 -5.19
CA PRO A 155 23.04 -7.28 -3.76
C PRO A 155 23.74 -6.15 -2.97
N GLU A 156 24.62 -5.38 -3.61
CA GLU A 156 25.27 -4.22 -2.97
C GLU A 156 24.29 -3.06 -2.70
N ALA A 157 23.26 -2.90 -3.56
CA ALA A 157 22.20 -1.92 -3.30
C ALA A 157 21.38 -2.36 -2.08
N LEU A 158 20.99 -3.63 -2.01
CA LEU A 158 20.28 -4.21 -0.85
C LEU A 158 21.05 -3.98 0.44
N LYS A 159 22.36 -4.31 0.46
CA LYS A 159 23.22 -4.09 1.61
C LYS A 159 23.28 -2.62 2.02
N THR A 160 23.51 -1.73 1.07
CA THR A 160 23.62 -0.28 1.33
C THR A 160 22.32 0.30 1.90
N ILE A 161 21.15 -0.15 1.40
CA ILE A 161 19.85 0.32 1.89
C ILE A 161 19.62 -0.21 3.32
N ASN A 162 19.94 -1.48 3.59
CA ASN A 162 19.79 -2.06 4.93
C ASN A 162 20.71 -1.36 5.96
N GLU A 163 21.95 -1.03 5.60
CA GLU A 163 22.83 -0.21 6.43
C GLU A 163 22.23 1.17 6.70
N GLY A 164 21.65 1.81 5.68
CA GLY A 164 20.94 3.08 5.82
C GLY A 164 19.72 3.00 6.74
N LEU A 165 18.87 1.97 6.56
CA LEU A 165 17.72 1.72 7.43
C LEU A 165 18.11 1.49 8.88
N LYS A 166 19.20 0.76 9.12
CA LYS A 166 19.76 0.56 10.45
C LYS A 166 20.14 1.89 11.11
N VAL A 167 20.87 2.74 10.40
CA VAL A 167 21.24 4.08 10.89
C VAL A 167 20.01 4.93 11.21
N LEU A 168 18.98 4.90 10.34
CA LEU A 168 17.73 5.63 10.56
C LEU A 168 16.95 5.13 11.78
N LYS A 169 16.99 3.82 12.05
CA LYS A 169 16.41 3.22 13.26
C LYS A 169 17.20 3.66 14.52
N GLU A 170 18.53 3.51 14.49
CA GLU A 170 19.39 3.79 15.64
C GLU A 170 19.39 5.27 16.07
N ASN A 171 19.27 6.20 15.12
CA ASN A 171 19.24 7.64 15.41
C ASN A 171 17.84 8.21 15.63
N GLY A 172 16.79 7.37 15.63
CA GLY A 172 15.40 7.75 15.86
C GLY A 172 14.73 8.47 14.67
N LYS A 173 15.43 8.65 13.54
CA LYS A 173 14.87 9.37 12.38
C LYS A 173 13.73 8.62 11.70
N LEU A 174 13.75 7.29 11.73
CA LEU A 174 12.66 6.49 11.20
C LEU A 174 11.36 6.73 12.00
N GLU A 175 11.44 6.75 13.33
CA GLU A 175 10.28 7.02 14.20
C GLU A 175 9.79 8.47 14.05
N GLU A 176 10.69 9.44 13.89
CA GLU A 176 10.31 10.82 13.57
C GLU A 176 9.52 10.91 12.25
N LEU A 177 9.97 10.18 11.21
CA LEU A 177 9.27 10.15 9.92
C LEU A 177 7.92 9.45 10.02
N LYS A 178 7.83 8.33 10.74
CA LYS A 178 6.56 7.66 11.01
C LYS A 178 5.56 8.60 11.68
N ALA A 179 5.98 9.28 12.75
CA ALA A 179 5.13 10.24 13.45
C ALA A 179 4.70 11.40 12.54
N LYS A 180 5.62 11.94 11.73
CA LYS A 180 5.34 13.05 10.81
C LYS A 180 4.28 12.71 9.77
N TYR A 181 4.26 11.48 9.27
CA TYR A 181 3.37 11.04 8.22
C TYR A 181 2.21 10.16 8.72
N ASN A 182 1.97 10.14 10.04
CA ASN A 182 0.93 9.31 10.68
C ASN A 182 1.05 7.81 10.33
N PHE A 183 2.27 7.32 10.24
CA PHE A 183 2.62 5.93 9.96
C PHE A 183 2.67 5.17 11.29
N TYR A 184 1.50 4.90 11.89
CA TYR A 184 1.40 4.15 13.14
C TYR A 184 1.10 2.68 12.83
N PHE A 185 1.83 1.82 13.53
CA PHE A 185 1.66 0.36 13.53
C PHE A 185 1.12 -0.08 14.87
#